data_b4bbaecb0f19664f4567f90a71b12c90
#
_entry.id   b4bbaecb0f19664f4567f90a71b12c90
#
_cell.length_a   1.000
_cell.length_b   1.000
_cell.length_c   1.000
_cell.angle_alpha   90.00
_cell.angle_beta   90.00
_cell.angle_gamma   90.00
#
_symmetry.space_group_name_H-M   'P 1'
#
loop_
_entity.id
_entity.type
_entity.pdbx_description
1 polymer ?
#
loop_
_entity_poly.entity_id
_entity_poly.type
_entity_poly.pdbx_seq_one_letter_code
_entity_poly.pdbx_strand_id
1 'polypeptide(L)'
;VMAVPEGLPLMIAIVSSLNMKKMLRDNVLVRKLVGIETAGSLNLLFTDKTGTITKGKLEVVRFITGDRQEYPAFDVLPAKLKAFTYQNVVLNTSAAVSDGAMVGGNMTERALSNYVGSYRMEEVLHRDKFIPFNSANKYSWAAVSGNGERYCLAKGAPEKLILQTSHYW
;
A
#
# COMPACT_ATOMS: atom_id res chain seq x y z
N VAL A 1 -27.04 0.67 -56.71
CA VAL A 1 -25.65 0.87 -56.21
C VAL A 1 -25.72 1.94 -55.18
N MET A 2 -25.65 1.57 -53.90
CA MET A 2 -25.52 2.54 -52.79
C MET A 2 -24.11 3.11 -52.85
N ALA A 3 -23.98 4.36 -53.23
CA ALA A 3 -22.70 5.11 -53.10
C ALA A 3 -22.48 5.38 -51.61
N VAL A 4 -21.72 4.54 -50.94
CA VAL A 4 -21.17 4.89 -49.62
C VAL A 4 -20.19 6.05 -49.84
N PRO A 5 -20.38 7.22 -49.23
CA PRO A 5 -19.47 8.33 -49.41
C PRO A 5 -18.07 7.90 -48.94
N GLU A 6 -17.12 7.78 -49.85
CA GLU A 6 -15.74 7.33 -49.59
C GLU A 6 -15.02 8.22 -48.53
N GLY A 7 -15.50 9.45 -48.34
CA GLY A 7 -15.00 10.36 -47.34
C GLY A 7 -15.37 10.04 -45.87
N LEU A 8 -16.39 9.22 -45.63
CA LEU A 8 -16.84 8.95 -44.24
C LEU A 8 -15.81 8.21 -43.40
N PRO A 9 -15.19 7.12 -43.86
CA PRO A 9 -14.11 6.45 -43.12
C PRO A 9 -12.91 7.37 -42.83
N LEU A 10 -12.54 8.21 -43.82
CA LEU A 10 -11.46 9.18 -43.65
C LEU A 10 -11.79 10.21 -42.57
N MET A 11 -13.00 10.76 -42.58
CA MET A 11 -13.44 11.73 -41.56
C MET A 11 -13.45 11.12 -40.17
N ILE A 12 -13.94 9.88 -40.01
CA ILE A 12 -13.91 9.16 -38.73
C ILE A 12 -12.45 9.00 -38.23
N ALA A 13 -11.54 8.61 -39.13
CA ALA A 13 -10.13 8.45 -38.76
C ALA A 13 -9.48 9.77 -38.33
N ILE A 14 -9.76 10.87 -39.03
CA ILE A 14 -9.24 12.20 -38.70
C ILE A 14 -9.79 12.66 -37.34
N VAL A 15 -11.10 12.60 -37.13
CA VAL A 15 -11.74 13.02 -35.87
C VAL A 15 -11.22 12.18 -34.69
N SER A 16 -11.13 10.88 -34.86
CA SER A 16 -10.58 9.98 -33.84
C SER A 16 -9.12 10.29 -33.51
N SER A 17 -8.31 10.61 -34.51
CA SER A 17 -6.90 11.01 -34.33
C SER A 17 -6.77 12.34 -33.58
N LEU A 18 -7.63 13.32 -33.86
CA LEU A 18 -7.66 14.58 -33.14
C LEU A 18 -8.10 14.40 -31.68
N ASN A 19 -9.10 13.56 -31.45
CA ASN A 19 -9.53 13.21 -30.11
C ASN A 19 -8.43 12.49 -29.31
N MET A 20 -7.69 11.56 -29.94
CA MET A 20 -6.52 10.93 -29.32
C MET A 20 -5.48 11.95 -28.86
N LYS A 21 -5.15 12.94 -29.71
CA LYS A 21 -4.21 14.02 -29.35
C LYS A 21 -4.72 14.84 -28.16
N LYS A 22 -6.01 15.11 -28.10
CA LYS A 22 -6.62 15.81 -26.95
C LYS A 22 -6.53 14.97 -25.67
N MET A 23 -6.90 13.69 -25.73
CA MET A 23 -6.81 12.77 -24.59
C MET A 23 -5.37 12.61 -24.10
N LEU A 24 -4.39 12.60 -25.00
CA LEU A 24 -2.97 12.51 -24.63
C LEU A 24 -2.52 13.76 -23.83
N ARG A 25 -3.04 14.94 -24.14
CA ARG A 25 -2.78 16.17 -23.34
C ARG A 25 -3.34 16.05 -21.91
N ASP A 26 -4.42 15.29 -21.75
CA ASP A 26 -5.04 14.98 -20.46
C ASP A 26 -4.41 13.73 -19.79
N ASN A 27 -3.20 13.30 -20.25
CA ASN A 27 -2.47 12.14 -19.78
C ASN A 27 -3.19 10.79 -20.00
N VAL A 28 -4.10 10.71 -20.95
CA VAL A 28 -4.79 9.47 -21.33
C VAL A 28 -4.19 8.94 -22.63
N LEU A 29 -3.49 7.79 -22.55
CA LEU A 29 -2.92 7.11 -23.71
C LEU A 29 -3.91 6.11 -24.28
N VAL A 30 -4.43 6.39 -25.47
CA VAL A 30 -5.31 5.48 -26.21
C VAL A 30 -4.47 4.54 -27.08
N ARG A 31 -4.59 3.24 -26.86
CA ARG A 31 -3.86 2.22 -27.63
C ARG A 31 -4.64 1.68 -28.82
N LYS A 32 -5.97 1.74 -28.79
CA LYS A 32 -6.84 1.27 -29.87
C LYS A 32 -7.96 2.28 -30.11
N LEU A 33 -8.15 2.71 -31.36
CA LEU A 33 -9.18 3.68 -31.73
C LEU A 33 -10.60 3.21 -31.40
N VAL A 34 -10.90 1.94 -31.66
CA VAL A 34 -12.19 1.32 -31.33
C VAL A 34 -12.54 1.44 -29.83
N GLY A 35 -11.52 1.52 -28.95
CA GLY A 35 -11.72 1.71 -27.52
C GLY A 35 -12.36 3.05 -27.16
N ILE A 36 -12.20 4.09 -27.98
CA ILE A 36 -12.82 5.43 -27.74
C ILE A 36 -14.32 5.34 -27.98
N GLU A 37 -14.73 4.71 -29.07
CA GLU A 37 -16.16 4.54 -29.42
C GLU A 37 -16.87 3.70 -28.35
N THR A 38 -16.24 2.57 -27.96
CA THR A 38 -16.76 1.68 -26.91
C THR A 38 -16.87 2.40 -25.57
N ALA A 39 -15.87 3.21 -25.20
CA ALA A 39 -15.90 4.00 -23.96
C ALA A 39 -16.99 5.07 -23.98
N GLY A 40 -17.28 5.66 -25.16
CA GLY A 40 -18.37 6.64 -25.31
C GLY A 40 -19.78 6.05 -25.18
N SER A 41 -19.94 4.75 -25.35
CA SER A 41 -21.21 4.03 -25.26
C SER A 41 -21.43 3.28 -23.93
N LEU A 42 -20.54 3.46 -22.95
CA LEU A 42 -20.65 2.82 -21.63
C LEU A 42 -21.90 3.30 -20.88
N ASN A 43 -22.73 2.36 -20.45
CA ASN A 43 -23.87 2.61 -19.55
C ASN A 43 -23.53 2.25 -18.10
N LEU A 44 -22.53 1.40 -17.89
CA LEU A 44 -22.14 0.89 -16.59
C LEU A 44 -20.63 0.74 -16.52
N LEU A 45 -19.99 1.32 -15.51
CA LEU A 45 -18.57 1.24 -15.27
C LEU A 45 -18.28 0.55 -13.93
N PHE A 46 -17.60 -0.58 -13.98
CA PHE A 46 -17.01 -1.21 -12.79
C PHE A 46 -15.60 -0.71 -12.62
N THR A 47 -15.28 -0.21 -11.43
CA THR A 47 -13.93 0.27 -11.12
C THR A 47 -13.46 -0.30 -9.79
N ASP A 48 -12.15 -0.57 -9.69
CA ASP A 48 -11.53 -0.86 -8.41
C ASP A 48 -11.39 0.44 -7.59
N LYS A 49 -11.42 0.30 -6.27
CA LYS A 49 -11.26 1.43 -5.35
C LYS A 49 -9.81 1.87 -5.27
N THR A 50 -8.90 0.91 -5.01
CA THR A 50 -7.53 1.19 -4.59
C THR A 50 -6.63 1.51 -5.78
N GLY A 51 -6.07 2.72 -5.81
CA GLY A 51 -5.22 3.18 -6.92
C GLY A 51 -5.98 3.71 -8.13
N THR A 52 -7.32 3.62 -8.14
CA THR A 52 -8.18 4.19 -9.19
C THR A 52 -9.01 5.35 -8.64
N ILE A 53 -9.85 5.10 -7.64
CA ILE A 53 -10.61 6.16 -6.94
C ILE A 53 -9.75 6.82 -5.87
N THR A 54 -8.87 6.05 -5.22
CA THR A 54 -7.92 6.54 -4.22
C THR A 54 -6.52 6.63 -4.81
N LYS A 55 -5.64 7.41 -4.19
CA LYS A 55 -4.24 7.56 -4.63
C LYS A 55 -3.40 6.28 -4.52
N GLY A 56 -3.95 5.18 -3.97
CA GLY A 56 -3.22 3.93 -3.75
C GLY A 56 -2.06 4.05 -2.76
N LYS A 57 -2.00 5.11 -1.96
CA LYS A 57 -0.98 5.37 -0.96
C LYS A 57 -1.62 5.26 0.43
N LEU A 58 -1.05 4.40 1.27
CA LEU A 58 -1.44 4.29 2.67
C LEU A 58 -0.55 5.18 3.53
N GLU A 59 -1.15 5.80 4.55
CA GLU A 59 -0.45 6.59 5.56
C GLU A 59 -1.04 6.24 6.94
N VAL A 60 -0.16 6.18 7.95
CA VAL A 60 -0.61 6.03 9.35
C VAL A 60 -1.06 7.39 9.84
N VAL A 61 -2.32 7.51 10.17
CA VAL A 61 -2.91 8.79 10.64
C VAL A 61 -2.91 8.91 12.16
N ARG A 62 -2.90 7.80 12.89
CA ARG A 62 -2.82 7.77 14.36
C ARG A 62 -2.44 6.38 14.87
N PHE A 63 -1.93 6.33 16.07
CA PHE A 63 -1.68 5.11 16.84
C PHE A 63 -2.66 5.08 18.02
N ILE A 64 -3.27 3.93 18.27
CA ILE A 64 -4.25 3.75 19.35
C ILE A 64 -3.80 2.56 20.20
N THR A 65 -3.69 2.75 21.48
CA THR A 65 -3.36 1.70 22.48
C THR A 65 -4.60 0.91 22.90
N GLY A 66 -4.39 -0.21 23.55
CA GLY A 66 -5.47 -1.06 24.06
C GLY A 66 -6.36 -0.36 25.12
N ASP A 67 -5.81 0.59 25.88
CA ASP A 67 -6.54 1.47 26.80
C ASP A 67 -7.22 2.66 26.11
N ARG A 68 -7.22 2.70 24.76
CA ARG A 68 -7.82 3.71 23.90
C ARG A 68 -7.16 5.09 23.94
N GLN A 69 -5.92 5.18 24.38
CA GLN A 69 -5.16 6.42 24.20
C GLN A 69 -4.76 6.59 22.72
N GLU A 70 -4.91 7.80 22.20
CA GLU A 70 -4.60 8.12 20.80
C GLU A 70 -3.34 8.98 20.70
N TYR A 71 -2.47 8.61 19.79
CA TYR A 71 -1.24 9.32 19.49
C TYR A 71 -1.22 9.72 18.02
N PRO A 72 -1.10 11.03 17.69
CA PRO A 72 -1.18 11.51 16.31
C PRO A 72 0.09 11.21 15.49
N ALA A 73 1.21 10.92 16.15
CA ALA A 73 2.48 10.69 15.47
C ALA A 73 3.36 9.71 16.26
N PHE A 74 4.34 9.12 15.58
CA PHE A 74 5.31 8.21 16.19
C PHE A 74 6.14 8.87 17.30
N ASP A 75 6.54 10.11 17.08
CA ASP A 75 7.47 10.82 17.99
C ASP A 75 6.87 11.12 19.36
N VAL A 76 5.54 11.16 19.49
CA VAL A 76 4.86 11.40 20.77
C VAL A 76 4.52 10.13 21.54
N LEU A 77 4.86 8.94 21.00
CA LEU A 77 4.68 7.68 21.72
C LEU A 77 5.58 7.62 22.96
N PRO A 78 5.13 7.00 24.07
CA PRO A 78 5.99 6.64 25.20
C PRO A 78 7.22 5.83 24.74
N ALA A 79 8.35 6.04 25.37
CA ALA A 79 9.64 5.47 24.93
C ALA A 79 9.59 3.95 24.72
N LYS A 80 8.98 3.21 25.64
CA LYS A 80 8.86 1.75 25.55
C LYS A 80 7.95 1.32 24.39
N LEU A 81 6.83 1.99 24.21
CA LEU A 81 5.89 1.72 23.11
C LEU A 81 6.51 2.08 21.75
N LYS A 82 7.27 3.18 21.70
CA LYS A 82 8.05 3.59 20.53
C LYS A 82 9.05 2.51 20.14
N ALA A 83 9.81 1.99 21.09
CA ALA A 83 10.77 0.92 20.88
C ALA A 83 10.13 -0.35 20.31
N PHE A 84 9.06 -0.85 20.93
CA PHE A 84 8.35 -2.04 20.44
C PHE A 84 7.72 -1.83 19.05
N THR A 85 7.13 -0.66 18.81
CA THR A 85 6.57 -0.33 17.50
C THR A 85 7.65 -0.35 16.43
N TYR A 86 8.78 0.30 16.70
CA TYR A 86 9.91 0.32 15.78
C TYR A 86 10.45 -1.08 15.48
N GLN A 87 10.70 -1.89 16.52
CA GLN A 87 11.17 -3.27 16.37
C GLN A 87 10.20 -4.09 15.49
N ASN A 88 8.90 -3.99 15.75
CA ASN A 88 7.90 -4.73 14.98
C ASN A 88 7.84 -4.27 13.52
N VAL A 89 7.99 -2.97 13.25
CA VAL A 89 7.98 -2.45 11.89
C VAL A 89 9.23 -2.88 11.12
N VAL A 90 10.41 -2.83 11.75
CA VAL A 90 11.70 -3.06 11.08
C VAL A 90 12.04 -4.55 10.97
N LEU A 91 11.75 -5.35 12.01
CA LEU A 91 12.13 -6.76 12.05
C LEU A 91 11.05 -7.70 11.50
N ASN A 92 9.78 -7.29 11.55
CA ASN A 92 8.66 -8.08 11.04
C ASN A 92 8.17 -7.52 9.69
N THR A 93 9.05 -7.48 8.70
CA THR A 93 8.75 -6.95 7.35
C THR A 93 9.44 -7.76 6.26
N SER A 94 8.81 -7.82 5.09
CA SER A 94 9.39 -8.32 3.84
C SER A 94 10.09 -7.22 3.02
N ALA A 95 9.93 -5.96 3.42
CA ALA A 95 10.62 -4.85 2.79
C ALA A 95 12.09 -4.78 3.23
N ALA A 96 12.95 -4.34 2.33
CA ALA A 96 14.36 -4.04 2.58
C ALA A 96 14.65 -2.58 2.28
N VAL A 97 15.67 -2.03 2.92
CA VAL A 97 16.19 -0.69 2.57
C VAL A 97 17.37 -0.90 1.63
N SER A 98 17.30 -0.36 0.42
CA SER A 98 18.40 -0.29 -0.53
C SER A 98 18.58 1.15 -0.98
N ASP A 99 19.80 1.66 -0.88
CA ASP A 99 20.16 3.04 -1.26
C ASP A 99 19.27 4.13 -0.62
N GLY A 100 18.86 3.92 0.64
CA GLY A 100 17.99 4.83 1.37
C GLY A 100 16.50 4.78 0.97
N ALA A 101 16.13 3.95 0.02
CA ALA A 101 14.76 3.73 -0.40
C ALA A 101 14.23 2.37 0.08
N MET A 102 12.93 2.33 0.42
CA MET A 102 12.25 1.07 0.73
C MET A 102 11.97 0.29 -0.55
N VAL A 103 12.55 -0.90 -0.65
CA VAL A 103 12.36 -1.83 -1.77
C VAL A 103 11.58 -3.06 -1.29
N GLY A 104 10.59 -3.48 -2.08
CA GLY A 104 9.73 -4.61 -1.70
C GLY A 104 8.65 -4.24 -0.69
N GLY A 105 8.14 -5.25 0.01
CA GLY A 105 7.05 -5.10 0.97
C GLY A 105 5.70 -4.72 0.34
N ASN A 106 4.64 -4.90 1.10
CA ASN A 106 3.30 -4.45 0.71
C ASN A 106 3.07 -2.97 1.08
N MET A 107 1.95 -2.39 0.64
CA MET A 107 1.62 -0.97 0.89
C MET A 107 1.54 -0.64 2.39
N THR A 108 1.04 -1.57 3.21
CA THR A 108 0.97 -1.41 4.67
C THR A 108 2.36 -1.37 5.29
N GLU A 109 3.27 -2.25 4.88
CA GLU A 109 4.65 -2.26 5.37
C GLU A 109 5.39 -0.97 5.04
N ARG A 110 5.20 -0.44 3.83
CA ARG A 110 5.76 0.86 3.45
C ARG A 110 5.18 2.01 4.26
N ALA A 111 3.87 2.02 4.51
CA ALA A 111 3.22 3.04 5.35
C ALA A 111 3.75 3.02 6.79
N LEU A 112 3.90 1.83 7.37
CA LEU A 112 4.46 1.66 8.71
C LEU A 112 5.93 2.09 8.77
N SER A 113 6.73 1.76 7.76
CA SER A 113 8.12 2.20 7.70
C SER A 113 8.25 3.72 7.59
N ASN A 114 7.40 4.36 6.76
CA ASN A 114 7.36 5.82 6.69
C ASN A 114 6.94 6.44 8.03
N TYR A 115 6.06 5.79 8.77
CA TYR A 115 5.58 6.26 10.07
C TYR A 115 6.70 6.28 11.14
N VAL A 116 7.55 5.26 11.20
CA VAL A 116 8.70 5.26 12.10
C VAL A 116 9.86 6.14 11.61
N GLY A 117 9.86 6.47 10.33
CA GLY A 117 10.78 7.44 9.73
C GLY A 117 12.25 7.13 9.95
N SER A 118 13.01 8.15 10.37
CA SER A 118 14.43 8.07 10.63
C SER A 118 14.81 7.60 12.04
N TYR A 119 13.81 7.27 12.88
CA TYR A 119 14.08 6.76 14.23
C TYR A 119 14.98 5.52 14.15
N ARG A 120 15.94 5.43 15.06
CA ARG A 120 16.84 4.27 15.20
C ARG A 120 16.98 3.92 16.67
N MET A 121 17.12 2.64 16.94
CA MET A 121 17.45 2.13 18.27
C MET A 121 18.94 1.78 18.33
N GLU A 122 19.57 2.00 19.46
CA GLU A 122 20.94 1.55 19.73
C GLU A 122 21.01 0.04 19.94
N GLU A 123 19.91 -0.54 20.41
CA GLU A 123 19.81 -1.95 20.71
C GLU A 123 19.72 -2.79 19.43
N VAL A 124 20.65 -3.72 19.26
CA VAL A 124 20.71 -4.62 18.11
C VAL A 124 19.95 -5.92 18.43
N LEU A 125 18.78 -6.06 17.84
CA LEU A 125 18.04 -7.32 17.83
C LEU A 125 18.29 -8.05 16.52
N HIS A 126 18.37 -9.37 16.60
CA HIS A 126 18.49 -10.24 15.43
C HIS A 126 17.14 -10.90 15.11
N ARG A 127 16.81 -10.92 13.82
CA ARG A 127 15.66 -11.67 13.33
C ARG A 127 16.07 -13.11 13.04
N ASP A 128 15.64 -14.05 13.91
CA ASP A 128 15.95 -15.46 13.78
C ASP A 128 15.08 -16.15 12.73
N LYS A 129 13.79 -15.78 12.68
CA LYS A 129 12.81 -16.35 11.74
C LYS A 129 11.77 -15.31 11.37
N PHE A 130 11.29 -15.36 10.14
CA PHE A 130 10.24 -14.49 9.65
C PHE A 130 9.21 -15.28 8.83
N ILE A 131 7.95 -15.04 9.10
CA ILE A 131 6.83 -15.48 8.26
C ILE A 131 6.11 -14.26 7.72
N PRO A 132 6.13 -14.07 6.40
CA PRO A 132 5.52 -12.91 5.76
C PRO A 132 4.00 -12.94 5.92
N PHE A 133 3.36 -11.78 5.70
CA PHE A 133 1.92 -11.67 5.69
C PHE A 133 1.31 -12.60 4.64
N ASN A 134 0.30 -13.34 5.07
CA ASN A 134 -0.51 -14.19 4.22
C ASN A 134 -1.98 -13.81 4.37
N SER A 135 -2.69 -13.63 3.26
CA SER A 135 -4.10 -13.24 3.24
C SER A 135 -5.04 -14.26 3.89
N ALA A 136 -4.67 -15.54 3.92
CA ALA A 136 -5.43 -16.58 4.60
C ALA A 136 -5.33 -16.47 6.13
N ASN A 137 -4.11 -16.23 6.63
CA ASN A 137 -3.83 -16.09 8.06
C ASN A 137 -4.08 -14.67 8.56
N LYS A 138 -3.96 -13.66 7.68
CA LYS A 138 -4.12 -12.23 7.95
C LYS A 138 -3.13 -11.64 8.97
N TYR A 139 -1.98 -12.26 9.19
CA TYR A 139 -0.90 -11.73 10.02
C TYR A 139 0.48 -12.14 9.48
N SER A 140 1.50 -11.42 9.91
CA SER A 140 2.91 -11.78 9.80
C SER A 140 3.52 -11.85 11.19
N TRP A 141 4.60 -12.62 11.34
CA TRP A 141 5.34 -12.63 12.59
C TRP A 141 6.84 -12.86 12.36
N ALA A 142 7.64 -12.38 13.31
CA ALA A 142 9.07 -12.58 13.34
C ALA A 142 9.51 -13.05 14.73
N ALA A 143 10.29 -14.10 14.80
CA ALA A 143 11.04 -14.46 16.02
C ALA A 143 12.30 -13.59 16.06
N VAL A 144 12.56 -12.97 17.18
CA VAL A 144 13.70 -12.10 17.40
C VAL A 144 14.43 -12.48 18.68
N SER A 145 15.74 -12.29 18.68
CA SER A 145 16.60 -12.50 19.81
C SER A 145 17.57 -11.33 20.01
N GLY A 146 17.89 -11.04 21.26
CA GLY A 146 18.86 -10.01 21.65
C GLY A 146 18.88 -9.85 23.16
N ASN A 147 19.98 -9.41 23.72
CA ASN A 147 20.18 -9.16 25.16
C ASN A 147 19.81 -10.35 26.08
N GLY A 148 19.95 -11.57 25.58
CA GLY A 148 19.58 -12.78 26.32
C GLY A 148 18.10 -13.14 26.31
N GLU A 149 17.27 -12.35 25.67
CA GLU A 149 15.81 -12.57 25.53
C GLU A 149 15.46 -13.04 24.13
N ARG A 150 14.35 -13.80 24.05
CA ARG A 150 13.72 -14.21 22.79
C ARG A 150 12.23 -13.96 22.88
N TYR A 151 11.67 -13.35 21.83
CA TYR A 151 10.23 -13.12 21.74
C TYR A 151 9.77 -13.08 20.28
N CYS A 152 8.46 -13.04 20.09
CA CYS A 152 7.86 -12.95 18.78
C CYS A 152 7.18 -11.61 18.59
N LEU A 153 7.45 -10.98 17.46
CA LEU A 153 6.77 -9.77 16.99
C LEU A 153 5.68 -10.20 16.01
N ALA A 154 4.44 -9.82 16.27
CA ALA A 154 3.32 -10.12 15.38
C ALA A 154 2.63 -8.82 14.95
N LYS A 155 2.20 -8.75 13.69
CA LYS A 155 1.35 -7.70 13.17
C LYS A 155 0.35 -8.26 12.16
N GLY A 156 -0.88 -7.75 12.18
CA GLY A 156 -1.93 -8.25 11.29
C GLY A 156 -3.30 -7.71 11.65
N ALA A 157 -4.31 -8.39 11.13
CA ALA A 157 -5.69 -8.01 11.34
C ALA A 157 -6.09 -8.13 12.81
N PRO A 158 -6.67 -7.07 13.41
CA PRO A 158 -6.99 -7.05 14.83
C PRO A 158 -7.95 -8.16 15.25
N GLU A 159 -8.90 -8.54 14.41
CA GLU A 159 -9.83 -9.64 14.68
C GLU A 159 -9.15 -11.01 14.85
N LYS A 160 -7.90 -11.15 14.39
CA LYS A 160 -7.09 -12.37 14.57
C LYS A 160 -6.18 -12.29 15.78
N LEU A 161 -5.59 -11.13 16.03
CA LEU A 161 -4.58 -10.95 17.06
C LEU A 161 -5.19 -10.71 18.43
N ILE A 162 -6.28 -9.91 18.55
CA ILE A 162 -6.92 -9.57 19.83
C ILE A 162 -7.36 -10.81 20.58
N LEU A 163 -7.88 -11.82 19.91
CA LEU A 163 -8.32 -13.07 20.53
C LEU A 163 -7.17 -13.88 21.16
N GLN A 164 -5.93 -13.57 20.82
CA GLN A 164 -4.73 -14.26 21.31
C GLN A 164 -3.95 -13.40 22.32
N THR A 165 -4.39 -12.18 22.60
CA THR A 165 -3.73 -11.29 23.55
C THR A 165 -4.30 -11.48 24.96
N SER A 166 -3.42 -11.56 25.95
CA SER A 166 -3.77 -11.60 27.36
C SER A 166 -3.61 -10.25 28.08
N HIS A 167 -2.76 -9.40 27.51
CA HIS A 167 -2.47 -8.06 28.02
C HIS A 167 -2.45 -7.05 26.90
N TYR A 168 -2.67 -5.79 27.22
CA TYR A 168 -2.59 -4.66 26.28
C TYR A 168 -1.89 -3.46 26.93
N TRP A 169 -1.46 -2.59 26.10
CA TRP A 169 -0.83 -1.33 26.49
C TRP A 169 -1.86 -0.24 26.48
#